data_6f9403aa51405594b487c2e4e1efcb7a
#
_entry.id   6f9403aa51405594b487c2e4e1efcb7a
#
_cell.length_a   1.000
_cell.length_b   1.000
_cell.length_c   1.000
_cell.angle_alpha   90.00
_cell.angle_beta   90.00
_cell.angle_gamma   90.00
#
_symmetry.space_group_name_H-M   'P 1'
#
loop_
_entity.id
_entity.type
_entity.pdbx_description
1 polymer ?
#
loop_
_entity_poly.entity_id
_entity_poly.type
_entity_poly.pdbx_seq_one_letter_code
_entity_poly.pdbx_strand_id
1 'polypeptide(L)'
;MNEKFTLTGGARIGTANASYPLADLYVDKEVLKINASIVGNLIFQPKDIISIEEYNSIPIIGNGIKINHRIEKYNPKVIFWTFKNPATVINEIKKTGFLENTNSEISTEDLKILERQNQGGFPIKKPVVVIFVVLWNLLFLSDIIPFFLQDKPEGFPIGIGMNIAIGLAFLSSILLLISEKFRSLILKEGREFDDIKKFAYLLVFVSGMMFVQFTIMNL
;
A
#
# COMPACT_ATOMS: atom_id res chain seq x y z
N MET A 1 -0.46 -17.53 -26.36
CA MET A 1 -0.75 -17.50 -24.92
C MET A 1 0.33 -16.67 -24.26
N ASN A 2 -0.01 -15.67 -23.47
CA ASN A 2 1.00 -14.91 -22.73
C ASN A 2 1.37 -15.72 -21.47
N GLU A 3 2.66 -15.96 -21.22
CA GLU A 3 3.08 -16.70 -20.02
C GLU A 3 2.74 -15.97 -18.72
N LYS A 4 2.70 -14.63 -18.74
CA LYS A 4 2.37 -13.78 -17.59
C LYS A 4 1.79 -12.46 -18.00
N PHE A 5 1.01 -11.85 -17.12
CA PHE A 5 0.48 -10.49 -17.22
C PHE A 5 0.77 -9.71 -15.95
N THR A 6 1.26 -8.49 -16.09
CA THR A 6 1.53 -7.59 -14.98
C THR A 6 0.94 -6.21 -15.23
N LEU A 7 0.41 -5.57 -14.19
CA LEU A 7 -0.17 -4.24 -14.30
C LEU A 7 -0.01 -3.47 -13.00
N THR A 8 0.53 -2.26 -13.07
CA THR A 8 0.54 -1.33 -11.93
C THR A 8 -0.78 -0.55 -11.88
N GLY A 9 -1.32 -0.41 -10.68
CA GLY A 9 -2.61 0.23 -10.44
C GLY A 9 -2.77 0.67 -8.98
N GLY A 10 -4.01 0.68 -8.54
CA GLY A 10 -4.39 0.76 -7.14
C GLY A 10 -5.19 -0.49 -6.73
N ALA A 11 -5.42 -0.68 -5.45
CA ALA A 11 -6.24 -1.78 -4.97
C ALA A 11 -7.07 -1.37 -3.75
N ARG A 12 -8.25 -1.98 -3.65
CA ARG A 12 -9.11 -1.87 -2.47
C ARG A 12 -9.36 -3.26 -1.90
N ILE A 13 -9.03 -3.42 -0.62
CA ILE A 13 -9.27 -4.64 0.14
C ILE A 13 -10.15 -4.27 1.33
N GLY A 14 -11.43 -4.58 1.24
CA GLY A 14 -12.42 -4.13 2.23
C GLY A 14 -12.57 -2.62 2.25
N THR A 15 -12.27 -2.00 3.39
CA THR A 15 -12.27 -0.54 3.58
C THR A 15 -10.93 0.11 3.26
N ALA A 16 -9.83 -0.65 3.28
CA ALA A 16 -8.49 -0.14 3.02
C ALA A 16 -8.24 0.04 1.52
N ASN A 17 -7.56 1.11 1.16
CA ASN A 17 -7.30 1.49 -0.23
C ASN A 17 -5.82 1.84 -0.45
N ALA A 18 -5.21 1.23 -1.45
CA ALA A 18 -3.91 1.60 -2.00
C ALA A 18 -4.17 2.32 -3.33
N SER A 19 -3.93 3.63 -3.36
CA SER A 19 -4.10 4.44 -4.56
C SER A 19 -3.03 4.10 -5.60
N TYR A 20 -3.29 4.41 -6.87
CA TYR A 20 -2.27 4.36 -7.92
C TYR A 20 -1.06 5.23 -7.55
N PRO A 21 0.18 4.78 -7.74
CA PRO A 21 0.65 3.50 -8.31
C PRO A 21 1.04 2.44 -7.26
N LEU A 22 0.40 2.40 -6.09
CA LEU A 22 0.83 1.64 -4.92
C LEU A 22 0.41 0.16 -4.94
N ALA A 23 -0.28 -0.30 -5.98
CA ALA A 23 -0.62 -1.69 -6.13
C ALA A 23 -0.12 -2.29 -7.45
N ASP A 24 0.20 -3.58 -7.42
CA ASP A 24 0.53 -4.38 -8.58
C ASP A 24 -0.38 -5.60 -8.67
N LEU A 25 -0.85 -5.85 -9.88
CA LEU A 25 -1.49 -7.09 -10.27
C LEU A 25 -0.48 -7.93 -11.05
N TYR A 26 -0.32 -9.18 -10.66
CA TYR A 26 0.46 -10.18 -11.37
C TYR A 26 -0.43 -11.40 -11.61
N VAL A 27 -0.43 -11.91 -12.83
CA VAL A 27 -1.17 -13.13 -13.19
C VAL A 27 -0.30 -13.97 -14.10
N ASP A 28 -0.18 -15.24 -13.77
CA ASP A 28 0.32 -16.29 -14.65
C ASP A 28 -0.69 -17.43 -14.68
N LYS A 29 -0.31 -18.59 -15.21
CA LYS A 29 -1.18 -19.75 -15.31
C LYS A 29 -1.54 -20.34 -13.93
N GLU A 30 -0.68 -20.16 -12.92
CA GLU A 30 -0.81 -20.83 -11.61
C GLU A 30 -1.48 -19.92 -10.57
N VAL A 31 -1.18 -18.62 -10.60
CA VAL A 31 -1.59 -17.69 -9.55
C VAL A 31 -2.00 -16.32 -10.09
N LEU A 32 -2.93 -15.68 -9.37
CA LEU A 32 -3.23 -14.25 -9.46
C LEU A 32 -2.82 -13.61 -8.14
N LYS A 33 -1.93 -12.62 -8.19
CA LYS A 33 -1.42 -11.90 -7.02
C LYS A 33 -1.79 -10.43 -7.10
N ILE A 34 -2.21 -9.87 -5.97
CA ILE A 34 -2.34 -8.42 -5.78
C ILE A 34 -1.38 -8.03 -4.66
N ASN A 35 -0.35 -7.27 -4.99
CA ASN A 35 0.45 -6.59 -3.99
C ASN A 35 -0.10 -5.17 -3.83
N ALA A 36 -0.79 -4.89 -2.74
CA ALA A 36 -1.34 -3.58 -2.41
C ALA A 36 -0.48 -2.85 -1.35
N SER A 37 0.82 -3.05 -1.37
CA SER A 37 1.78 -2.42 -0.48
C SER A 37 1.39 -2.57 1.00
N ILE A 38 1.24 -1.46 1.74
CA ILE A 38 0.87 -1.48 3.17
C ILE A 38 -0.55 -2.00 3.45
N VAL A 39 -1.42 -2.04 2.45
CA VAL A 39 -2.79 -2.56 2.59
C VAL A 39 -2.80 -4.08 2.70
N GLY A 40 -1.90 -4.75 1.99
CA GLY A 40 -1.70 -6.19 2.07
C GLY A 40 -1.49 -6.84 0.70
N ASN A 41 -1.04 -8.09 0.75
CA ASN A 41 -0.80 -8.90 -0.42
C ASN A 41 -1.81 -10.04 -0.45
N LEU A 42 -2.45 -10.23 -1.57
CA LEU A 42 -3.40 -11.31 -1.79
C LEU A 42 -2.89 -12.23 -2.89
N ILE A 43 -3.10 -13.53 -2.70
CA ILE A 43 -2.79 -14.53 -3.70
C ILE A 43 -4.01 -15.45 -3.88
N PHE A 44 -4.33 -15.72 -5.12
CA PHE A 44 -5.45 -16.57 -5.52
C PHE A 44 -4.97 -17.65 -6.46
N GLN A 45 -5.41 -18.88 -6.22
CA GLN A 45 -5.37 -19.95 -7.20
C GLN A 45 -6.61 -19.90 -8.08
N PRO A 46 -6.61 -20.49 -9.27
CA PRO A 46 -7.79 -20.55 -10.13
C PRO A 46 -9.05 -21.07 -9.43
N LYS A 47 -8.90 -22.11 -8.61
CA LYS A 47 -10.00 -22.70 -7.82
C LYS A 47 -10.60 -21.76 -6.77
N ASP A 48 -9.86 -20.73 -6.38
CA ASP A 48 -10.32 -19.75 -5.37
C ASP A 48 -11.20 -18.66 -5.98
N ILE A 49 -11.13 -18.49 -7.30
CA ILE A 49 -11.88 -17.46 -8.02
C ILE A 49 -13.29 -17.95 -8.33
N ILE A 50 -14.27 -17.10 -8.03
CA ILE A 50 -15.66 -17.29 -8.44
C ILE A 50 -15.89 -16.58 -9.77
N SER A 51 -15.50 -15.30 -9.86
CA SER A 51 -15.56 -14.50 -11.08
C SER A 51 -14.58 -13.32 -11.01
N ILE A 52 -14.20 -12.81 -12.18
CA ILE A 52 -13.53 -11.52 -12.33
C ILE A 52 -14.43 -10.66 -13.21
N GLU A 53 -14.89 -9.56 -12.66
CA GLU A 53 -15.90 -8.69 -13.28
C GLU A 53 -15.37 -7.28 -13.47
N GLU A 54 -15.91 -6.57 -14.44
CA GLU A 54 -15.67 -5.14 -14.59
C GLU A 54 -16.26 -4.39 -13.38
N TYR A 55 -15.52 -3.45 -12.86
CA TYR A 55 -15.96 -2.58 -11.77
C TYR A 55 -15.83 -1.12 -12.18
N ASN A 56 -16.97 -0.44 -12.26
CA ASN A 56 -17.09 0.96 -12.61
C ASN A 56 -17.73 1.71 -11.44
N SER A 57 -16.97 2.49 -10.70
CA SER A 57 -17.45 3.13 -9.47
C SER A 57 -17.83 4.59 -9.62
N ILE A 58 -17.33 5.33 -10.57
CA ILE A 58 -17.70 6.72 -10.93
C ILE A 58 -17.03 7.01 -12.27
N PRO A 59 -17.65 7.78 -13.18
CA PRO A 59 -17.29 7.82 -14.61
C PRO A 59 -15.85 8.23 -14.96
N ILE A 60 -15.02 8.70 -14.04
CA ILE A 60 -13.72 9.29 -14.40
C ILE A 60 -12.52 8.78 -13.60
N ILE A 61 -12.69 8.20 -12.40
CA ILE A 61 -11.53 7.94 -11.49
C ILE A 61 -11.47 6.49 -10.97
N GLY A 62 -12.41 5.63 -11.30
CA GLY A 62 -12.55 4.36 -10.62
C GLY A 62 -12.88 3.15 -11.47
N ASN A 63 -12.29 3.03 -12.65
CA ASN A 63 -12.44 1.82 -13.44
C ASN A 63 -11.47 0.74 -12.95
N GLY A 64 -11.93 -0.50 -12.90
CA GLY A 64 -11.11 -1.60 -12.42
C GLY A 64 -11.76 -2.95 -12.63
N ILE A 65 -11.20 -3.94 -11.99
CA ILE A 65 -11.75 -5.28 -11.93
C ILE A 65 -12.07 -5.63 -10.47
N LYS A 66 -13.21 -6.26 -10.27
CA LYS A 66 -13.59 -6.87 -8.99
C LYS A 66 -13.31 -8.35 -9.05
N ILE A 67 -12.62 -8.84 -8.03
CA ILE A 67 -12.28 -10.26 -7.89
C ILE A 67 -13.22 -10.85 -6.84
N ASN A 68 -14.16 -11.66 -7.28
CA ASN A 68 -15.03 -12.44 -6.41
C ASN A 68 -14.36 -13.78 -6.12
N HIS A 69 -14.16 -14.11 -4.85
CA HIS A 69 -13.41 -15.28 -4.41
C HIS A 69 -14.11 -16.02 -3.26
N ARG A 70 -13.70 -17.27 -3.01
CA ARG A 70 -14.24 -18.12 -1.95
C ARG A 70 -13.32 -18.28 -0.73
N ILE A 71 -12.20 -17.53 -0.66
CA ILE A 71 -11.27 -17.62 0.47
C ILE A 71 -11.90 -16.88 1.65
N GLU A 72 -12.31 -17.58 2.69
CA GLU A 72 -12.98 -17.00 3.88
C GLU A 72 -12.10 -16.02 4.67
N LYS A 73 -10.78 -16.24 4.68
CA LYS A 73 -9.82 -15.38 5.38
C LYS A 73 -9.61 -14.02 4.73
N TYR A 74 -9.96 -13.87 3.47
CA TYR A 74 -9.83 -12.63 2.73
C TYR A 74 -11.11 -11.80 2.82
N ASN A 75 -10.96 -10.48 2.75
CA ASN A 75 -12.13 -9.63 2.67
C ASN A 75 -12.85 -9.88 1.33
N PRO A 76 -14.19 -10.06 1.32
CA PRO A 76 -14.93 -10.32 0.09
C PRO A 76 -14.90 -9.18 -0.92
N LYS A 77 -14.53 -7.97 -0.49
CA LYS A 77 -14.40 -6.83 -1.37
C LYS A 77 -12.94 -6.65 -1.79
N VAL A 78 -12.58 -7.22 -2.94
CA VAL A 78 -11.28 -7.07 -3.58
C VAL A 78 -11.47 -6.43 -4.93
N ILE A 79 -10.91 -5.22 -5.12
CA ILE A 79 -10.99 -4.45 -6.36
C ILE A 79 -9.57 -4.02 -6.73
N PHE A 80 -9.21 -4.18 -7.99
CA PHE A 80 -7.97 -3.62 -8.54
C PHE A 80 -8.32 -2.48 -9.50
N TRP A 81 -7.84 -1.28 -9.19
CA TRP A 81 -8.07 -0.06 -9.96
C TRP A 81 -7.03 0.11 -11.06
N THR A 82 -7.46 0.53 -12.24
CA THR A 82 -6.58 0.75 -13.38
C THR A 82 -7.08 1.87 -14.29
N PHE A 83 -6.16 2.51 -15.00
CA PHE A 83 -6.49 3.42 -16.11
C PHE A 83 -6.73 2.68 -17.42
N LYS A 84 -6.42 1.37 -17.49
CA LYS A 84 -6.76 0.55 -18.65
C LYS A 84 -8.23 0.17 -18.60
N ASN A 85 -8.81 -0.06 -19.79
CA ASN A 85 -10.17 -0.58 -19.89
C ASN A 85 -10.29 -1.92 -19.17
N PRO A 86 -11.23 -2.09 -18.22
CA PRO A 86 -11.39 -3.31 -17.43
C PRO A 86 -11.59 -4.57 -18.27
N ALA A 87 -12.39 -4.48 -19.36
CA ALA A 87 -12.57 -5.61 -20.27
C ALA A 87 -11.26 -6.06 -20.91
N THR A 88 -10.38 -5.12 -21.25
CA THR A 88 -9.03 -5.44 -21.75
C THR A 88 -8.21 -6.16 -20.70
N VAL A 89 -8.23 -5.70 -19.43
CA VAL A 89 -7.51 -6.36 -18.33
C VAL A 89 -8.01 -7.79 -18.12
N ILE A 90 -9.33 -7.99 -18.08
CA ILE A 90 -9.92 -9.33 -17.96
C ILE A 90 -9.49 -10.23 -19.13
N ASN A 91 -9.45 -9.68 -20.34
CA ASN A 91 -9.02 -10.43 -21.51
C ASN A 91 -7.54 -10.84 -21.45
N GLU A 92 -6.66 -9.95 -20.96
CA GLU A 92 -5.26 -10.28 -20.72
C GLU A 92 -5.09 -11.37 -19.64
N ILE A 93 -5.89 -11.32 -18.56
CA ILE A 93 -5.93 -12.38 -17.55
C ILE A 93 -6.35 -13.73 -18.18
N LYS A 94 -7.39 -13.74 -19.02
CA LYS A 94 -7.82 -14.97 -19.73
C LYS A 94 -6.71 -15.54 -20.63
N LYS A 95 -5.95 -14.69 -21.31
CA LYS A 95 -4.85 -15.12 -22.18
C LYS A 95 -3.71 -15.84 -21.45
N THR A 96 -3.56 -15.63 -20.13
CA THR A 96 -2.57 -16.39 -19.32
C THR A 96 -2.98 -17.83 -19.11
N GLY A 97 -4.22 -18.20 -19.36
CA GLY A 97 -4.78 -19.52 -19.05
C GLY A 97 -5.07 -19.74 -17.56
N PHE A 98 -4.98 -18.70 -16.74
CA PHE A 98 -5.21 -18.78 -15.30
C PHE A 98 -6.58 -19.35 -14.94
N LEU A 99 -7.65 -18.83 -15.53
CA LEU A 99 -9.02 -19.25 -15.21
C LEU A 99 -9.37 -20.66 -15.68
N GLU A 100 -8.57 -21.24 -16.59
CA GLU A 100 -8.77 -22.57 -17.17
C GLU A 100 -7.93 -23.64 -16.47
N ASN A 101 -7.00 -23.23 -15.59
CA ASN A 101 -6.09 -24.15 -14.91
C ASN A 101 -6.75 -24.80 -13.69
N THR A 102 -7.00 -26.09 -13.75
CA THR A 102 -7.59 -26.87 -12.64
C THR A 102 -6.55 -27.45 -11.69
N ASN A 103 -5.27 -27.50 -12.08
CA ASN A 103 -4.18 -28.18 -11.36
C ASN A 103 -3.06 -27.22 -10.98
N SER A 104 -3.41 -26.04 -10.43
CA SER A 104 -2.42 -25.04 -10.01
C SER A 104 -1.61 -25.52 -8.80
N GLU A 105 -0.29 -25.38 -8.85
CA GLU A 105 0.62 -25.56 -7.72
C GLU A 105 1.07 -24.21 -7.18
N ILE A 106 1.11 -24.08 -5.85
CA ILE A 106 1.60 -22.86 -5.20
C ILE A 106 3.11 -22.96 -5.03
N SER A 107 3.83 -21.95 -5.50
CA SER A 107 5.28 -21.84 -5.25
C SER A 107 5.59 -21.62 -3.77
N THR A 108 6.83 -21.93 -3.35
CA THR A 108 7.30 -21.66 -1.98
C THR A 108 7.25 -20.17 -1.61
N GLU A 109 7.44 -19.28 -2.58
CA GLU A 109 7.32 -17.83 -2.38
C GLU A 109 5.87 -17.41 -2.14
N ASP A 110 4.95 -18.02 -2.87
CA ASP A 110 3.52 -17.76 -2.74
C ASP A 110 2.97 -18.29 -1.41
N LEU A 111 3.48 -19.42 -0.92
CA LEU A 111 3.19 -19.90 0.43
C LEU A 111 3.61 -18.89 1.50
N LYS A 112 4.78 -18.25 1.37
CA LYS A 112 5.19 -17.17 2.28
C LYS A 112 4.22 -15.98 2.25
N ILE A 113 3.69 -15.61 1.08
CA ILE A 113 2.67 -14.55 0.98
C ILE A 113 1.41 -14.96 1.74
N LEU A 114 0.94 -16.20 1.56
CA LEU A 114 -0.22 -16.73 2.29
C LEU A 114 -0.01 -16.73 3.81
N GLU A 115 1.16 -17.14 4.28
CA GLU A 115 1.51 -17.09 5.71
C GLU A 115 1.50 -15.66 6.26
N ARG A 116 2.05 -14.71 5.50
CA ARG A 116 2.03 -13.27 5.87
C ARG A 116 0.61 -12.73 5.96
N GLN A 117 -0.28 -13.14 5.06
CA GLN A 117 -1.70 -12.75 5.11
C GLN A 117 -2.40 -13.28 6.37
N ASN A 118 -2.04 -14.47 6.84
CA ASN A 118 -2.56 -15.02 8.08
C ASN A 118 -2.18 -14.18 9.32
N GLN A 119 -1.07 -13.42 9.25
CA GLN A 119 -0.64 -12.49 10.30
C GLN A 119 -1.32 -11.11 10.25
N GLY A 120 -2.23 -10.90 9.34
CA GLY A 120 -2.91 -9.61 9.08
C GLY A 120 -2.14 -8.71 8.10
N GLY A 121 -2.89 -8.04 7.20
CA GLY A 121 -2.37 -7.34 6.01
C GLY A 121 -1.35 -6.23 6.26
N PHE A 122 -1.45 -5.49 7.38
CA PHE A 122 -0.59 -4.34 7.64
C PHE A 122 0.85 -4.77 8.04
N PRO A 123 1.88 -4.38 7.28
CA PRO A 123 3.24 -4.92 7.43
C PRO A 123 4.02 -4.38 8.63
N ILE A 124 3.61 -3.25 9.22
CA ILE A 124 4.35 -2.58 10.30
C ILE A 124 3.86 -3.09 11.67
N LYS A 125 4.77 -3.22 12.62
CA LYS A 125 4.46 -3.61 14.01
C LYS A 125 3.57 -2.55 14.67
N LYS A 126 2.48 -2.97 15.31
CA LYS A 126 1.54 -2.05 15.99
C LYS A 126 2.21 -1.09 16.97
N PRO A 127 3.13 -1.51 17.87
CA PRO A 127 3.80 -0.59 18.79
C PRO A 127 4.55 0.54 18.07
N VAL A 128 5.21 0.23 16.96
CA VAL A 128 5.94 1.23 16.15
C VAL A 128 5.00 2.30 15.61
N VAL A 129 3.84 1.88 15.09
CA VAL A 129 2.81 2.82 14.61
C VAL A 129 2.33 3.72 15.74
N VAL A 130 2.03 3.14 16.91
CA VAL A 130 1.56 3.91 18.08
C VAL A 130 2.61 4.93 18.52
N ILE A 131 3.87 4.50 18.68
CA ILE A 131 4.97 5.40 19.06
C ILE A 131 5.12 6.53 18.05
N PHE A 132 5.11 6.22 16.75
CA PHE A 132 5.24 7.21 15.70
C PHE A 132 4.08 8.23 15.74
N VAL A 133 2.84 7.75 15.85
CA VAL A 133 1.66 8.62 15.93
C VAL A 133 1.69 9.52 17.17
N VAL A 134 2.05 8.97 18.33
CA VAL A 134 2.14 9.75 19.58
C VAL A 134 3.23 10.81 19.45
N LEU A 135 4.44 10.44 19.02
CA LEU A 135 5.55 11.37 18.86
C LEU A 135 5.21 12.49 17.86
N TRP A 136 4.64 12.12 16.72
CA TRP A 136 4.20 13.07 15.71
C TRP A 136 3.18 14.09 16.27
N ASN A 137 2.16 13.60 16.96
CA ASN A 137 1.14 14.48 17.54
C ASN A 137 1.71 15.40 18.61
N LEU A 138 2.64 14.92 19.46
CA LEU A 138 3.30 15.77 20.46
C LEU A 138 4.09 16.91 19.80
N LEU A 139 4.85 16.62 18.74
CA LEU A 139 5.59 17.61 17.99
C LEU A 139 4.65 18.62 17.29
N PHE A 140 3.53 18.15 16.75
CA PHE A 140 2.53 19.01 16.13
C PHE A 140 1.86 19.93 17.15
N LEU A 141 1.47 19.40 18.29
CA LEU A 141 0.83 20.16 19.37
C LEU A 141 1.76 21.21 19.98
N SER A 142 3.09 21.00 19.96
CA SER A 142 4.04 21.99 20.44
C SER A 142 4.01 23.31 19.64
N ASP A 143 3.59 23.30 18.40
CA ASP A 143 3.42 24.48 17.57
C ASP A 143 1.97 25.00 17.60
N ILE A 144 1.00 24.10 17.56
CA ILE A 144 -0.42 24.45 17.48
C ILE A 144 -0.92 25.09 18.76
N ILE A 145 -0.56 24.55 19.95
CA ILE A 145 -1.05 25.09 21.23
C ILE A 145 -0.60 26.56 21.45
N PRO A 146 0.68 26.92 21.34
CA PRO A 146 1.13 28.28 21.48
C PRO A 146 0.50 29.25 20.45
N PHE A 147 0.28 28.76 19.22
CA PHE A 147 -0.35 29.55 18.15
C PHE A 147 -1.77 29.99 18.55
N PHE A 148 -2.60 29.04 19.02
CA PHE A 148 -3.99 29.35 19.41
C PHE A 148 -4.11 30.11 20.76
N LEU A 149 -3.04 30.16 21.56
CA LEU A 149 -3.01 30.95 22.81
C LEU A 149 -2.62 32.40 22.59
N GLN A 150 -2.26 32.81 21.37
CA GLN A 150 -1.98 34.17 21.02
C GLN A 150 -3.30 35.00 20.88
N ASP A 151 -3.31 36.23 21.35
CA ASP A 151 -4.48 37.11 21.24
C ASP A 151 -4.92 37.36 19.79
N LYS A 152 -3.95 37.38 18.86
CA LYS A 152 -4.18 37.56 17.41
C LYS A 152 -3.23 36.64 16.65
N PRO A 153 -3.62 35.41 16.42
CA PRO A 153 -2.77 34.48 15.65
C PRO A 153 -2.74 34.93 14.17
N GLU A 154 -1.55 35.23 13.66
CA GLU A 154 -1.34 35.55 12.23
C GLU A 154 -0.60 34.40 11.55
N GLY A 155 -0.99 34.05 10.30
CA GLY A 155 -0.36 33.01 9.51
C GLY A 155 -0.84 31.59 9.84
N PHE A 156 0.06 30.63 9.75
CA PHE A 156 -0.19 29.21 10.01
C PHE A 156 0.61 28.74 11.22
N PRO A 157 0.12 27.75 11.99
CA PRO A 157 0.81 27.17 13.15
C PRO A 157 1.96 26.24 12.70
N ILE A 158 2.92 26.79 11.97
CA ILE A 158 4.09 26.08 11.45
C ILE A 158 5.30 26.58 12.21
N GLY A 159 5.86 25.72 13.05
CA GLY A 159 7.02 26.04 13.86
C GLY A 159 8.09 24.96 13.82
N ILE A 160 8.95 24.96 14.82
CA ILE A 160 10.07 24.02 14.94
C ILE A 160 9.56 22.58 15.11
N GLY A 161 8.47 22.39 15.85
CA GLY A 161 7.88 21.06 16.09
C GLY A 161 7.44 20.38 14.80
N MET A 162 6.76 21.12 13.91
CA MET A 162 6.36 20.63 12.58
C MET A 162 7.58 20.26 11.74
N ASN A 163 8.61 21.11 11.71
CA ASN A 163 9.84 20.83 10.96
C ASN A 163 10.54 19.56 11.46
N ILE A 164 10.64 19.37 12.78
CA ILE A 164 11.20 18.16 13.38
C ILE A 164 10.35 16.95 13.01
N ALA A 165 9.01 17.04 13.07
CA ALA A 165 8.11 15.93 12.72
C ALA A 165 8.28 15.49 11.27
N ILE A 166 8.35 16.44 10.33
CA ILE A 166 8.57 16.15 8.90
C ILE A 166 9.98 15.60 8.67
N GLY A 167 11.00 16.18 9.32
CA GLY A 167 12.38 15.70 9.26
C GLY A 167 12.53 14.25 9.76
N LEU A 168 11.85 13.89 10.86
CA LEU A 168 11.79 12.52 11.37
C LEU A 168 11.11 11.57 10.38
N ALA A 169 10.01 12.00 9.74
CA ALA A 169 9.35 11.18 8.73
C ALA A 169 10.27 10.96 7.52
N PHE A 170 10.94 12.01 7.05
CA PHE A 170 11.89 11.93 5.95
C PHE A 170 13.08 11.01 6.29
N LEU A 171 13.72 11.21 7.44
CA LEU A 171 14.83 10.37 7.89
C LEU A 171 14.41 8.91 8.06
N SER A 172 13.25 8.66 8.70
CA SER A 172 12.73 7.30 8.88
C SER A 172 12.44 6.62 7.55
N SER A 173 11.92 7.35 6.57
CA SER A 173 11.66 6.81 5.24
C SER A 173 12.95 6.47 4.48
N ILE A 174 14.00 7.28 4.62
CA ILE A 174 15.35 6.95 4.09
C ILE A 174 15.91 5.71 4.79
N LEU A 175 15.84 5.63 6.12
CA LEU A 175 16.31 4.47 6.88
C LEU A 175 15.58 3.19 6.48
N LEU A 176 14.29 3.25 6.15
CA LEU A 176 13.56 2.11 5.58
C LEU A 176 14.13 1.65 4.24
N LEU A 177 14.67 2.55 3.42
CA LEU A 177 15.28 2.18 2.14
C LEU A 177 16.66 1.52 2.33
N ILE A 178 17.50 2.06 3.22
CA ILE A 178 18.93 1.71 3.26
C ILE A 178 19.31 0.74 4.38
N SER A 179 18.52 0.65 5.48
CA SER A 179 18.91 -0.10 6.68
C SER A 179 18.06 -1.35 6.91
N GLU A 180 18.67 -2.53 6.79
CA GLU A 180 18.01 -3.81 7.12
C GLU A 180 17.67 -3.90 8.61
N LYS A 181 18.53 -3.42 9.49
CA LYS A 181 18.27 -3.38 10.93
C LYS A 181 17.05 -2.53 11.27
N PHE A 182 16.92 -1.38 10.61
CA PHE A 182 15.76 -0.52 10.79
C PHE A 182 14.49 -1.17 10.28
N ARG A 183 14.55 -1.84 9.11
CA ARG A 183 13.43 -2.63 8.58
C ARG A 183 13.00 -3.74 9.54
N SER A 184 13.93 -4.52 10.08
CA SER A 184 13.61 -5.60 11.03
C SER A 184 13.01 -5.09 12.35
N LEU A 185 13.36 -3.86 12.77
CA LEU A 185 12.75 -3.22 13.93
C LEU A 185 11.29 -2.84 13.65
N ILE A 186 10.98 -2.34 12.45
CA ILE A 186 9.69 -1.76 12.09
C ILE A 186 8.74 -2.80 11.52
N LEU A 187 9.22 -3.67 10.63
CA LEU A 187 8.39 -4.66 9.95
C LEU A 187 8.05 -5.85 10.85
N LYS A 188 6.88 -6.41 10.66
CA LYS A 188 6.51 -7.70 11.26
C LYS A 188 7.43 -8.79 10.74
N GLU A 189 7.62 -9.83 11.53
CA GLU A 189 8.36 -11.02 11.11
C GLU A 189 7.77 -11.60 9.81
N GLY A 190 8.63 -12.08 8.92
CA GLY A 190 8.22 -12.61 7.62
C GLY A 190 7.80 -11.58 6.58
N ARG A 191 7.86 -10.27 6.89
CA ARG A 191 7.63 -9.19 5.92
C ARG A 191 8.94 -8.76 5.27
N GLU A 192 8.89 -8.58 3.94
CA GLU A 192 10.03 -8.15 3.15
C GLU A 192 9.92 -6.68 2.73
N PHE A 193 11.03 -6.11 2.32
CA PHE A 193 11.07 -4.73 1.86
C PHE A 193 10.18 -4.52 0.62
N ASP A 194 10.11 -5.52 -0.25
CA ASP A 194 9.29 -5.44 -1.46
C ASP A 194 7.79 -5.28 -1.16
N ASP A 195 7.33 -5.71 0.01
CA ASP A 195 5.95 -5.49 0.45
C ASP A 195 5.60 -4.00 0.64
N ILE A 196 6.60 -3.15 0.96
CA ILE A 196 6.40 -1.73 1.29
C ILE A 196 7.19 -0.78 0.39
N LYS A 197 7.98 -1.28 -0.54
CA LYS A 197 8.95 -0.53 -1.34
C LYS A 197 8.34 0.71 -2.02
N LYS A 198 7.21 0.55 -2.69
CA LYS A 198 6.52 1.68 -3.35
C LYS A 198 6.06 2.74 -2.37
N PHE A 199 5.55 2.31 -1.22
CA PHE A 199 5.13 3.21 -0.16
C PHE A 199 6.32 3.95 0.47
N ALA A 200 7.45 3.26 0.69
CA ALA A 200 8.66 3.87 1.21
C ALA A 200 9.20 4.96 0.25
N TYR A 201 9.24 4.70 -1.06
CA TYR A 201 9.62 5.71 -2.05
C TYR A 201 8.67 6.91 -2.06
N LEU A 202 7.36 6.67 -1.98
CA LEU A 202 6.37 7.74 -1.89
C LEU A 202 6.60 8.60 -0.64
N LEU A 203 6.85 7.96 0.52
CA LEU A 203 7.14 8.68 1.76
C LEU A 203 8.39 9.55 1.65
N VAL A 204 9.50 9.02 1.09
CA VAL A 204 10.73 9.81 0.87
C VAL A 204 10.43 11.03 0.01
N PHE A 205 9.72 10.83 -1.10
CA PHE A 205 9.38 11.93 -2.01
C PHE A 205 8.53 13.01 -1.33
N VAL A 206 7.42 12.60 -0.71
CA VAL A 206 6.46 13.56 -0.10
C VAL A 206 7.09 14.25 1.11
N SER A 207 7.68 13.48 2.04
CA SER A 207 8.29 14.06 3.25
C SER A 207 9.52 14.90 2.92
N GLY A 208 10.32 14.52 1.93
CA GLY A 208 11.47 15.29 1.46
C GLY A 208 11.05 16.62 0.84
N MET A 209 10.03 16.61 -0.03
CA MET A 209 9.48 17.83 -0.63
C MET A 209 8.92 18.77 0.45
N MET A 210 8.14 18.24 1.40
CA MET A 210 7.61 19.01 2.53
C MET A 210 8.73 19.55 3.40
N PHE A 211 9.74 18.76 3.74
CA PHE A 211 10.86 19.18 4.56
C PHE A 211 11.61 20.39 3.95
N VAL A 212 11.90 20.32 2.67
CA VAL A 212 12.54 21.43 1.93
C VAL A 212 11.65 22.69 1.97
N GLN A 213 10.36 22.53 1.65
CA GLN A 213 9.41 23.66 1.62
C GLN A 213 9.30 24.35 2.98
N PHE A 214 9.10 23.57 4.05
CA PHE A 214 8.96 24.14 5.39
C PHE A 214 10.27 24.73 5.92
N THR A 215 11.43 24.17 5.56
CA THR A 215 12.71 24.76 5.92
C THR A 215 12.91 26.13 5.27
N ILE A 216 12.54 26.26 3.99
CA ILE A 216 12.64 27.55 3.27
C ILE A 216 11.67 28.58 3.84
N MET A 217 10.47 28.18 4.27
CA MET A 217 9.47 29.11 4.84
C MET A 217 9.86 29.64 6.24
N ASN A 218 10.77 28.96 6.93
CA ASN A 218 11.25 29.36 8.26
C ASN A 218 12.64 30.02 8.25
N LEU A 219 13.23 30.26 7.07
CA LEU A 219 14.42 31.08 6.86
C LEU A 219 14.05 32.53 6.55
#